data_7518710da1fda8780df11603dd3f6709
#
_entry.id   7518710da1fda8780df11603dd3f6709
#
_cell.length_a   1.000
_cell.length_b   1.000
_cell.length_c   1.000
_cell.angle_alpha   90.00
_cell.angle_beta   90.00
_cell.angle_gamma   90.00
#
_symmetry.space_group_name_H-M   'P 1'
#
loop_
_entity.id
_entity.type
_entity.pdbx_description
1 polymer ?
#
loop_
_entity_poly.entity_id
_entity_poly.type
_entity_poly.pdbx_seq_one_letter_code
_entity_poly.pdbx_strand_id
1 'polypeptide(L)'
;MDLGLADRTYIVTGGTRGLGRATAEVLVAEGARVVVSSRSQESVDETVAALGAAATGVVADNADANTPARLVAAAREEFGRLDGALISVGGPPAGPITERTEDEWRAAFDSVFLGALRLATAIAGALEDGGSIAFVLSTSVKEPLANLGISNGLRPGLAMAAKTLAGELGPRGIRVNGLMPGPIDTDRARELDASTGDPVAAKESKLARVPLGRYGEPEEFGRAAAFLLSPAAGLMTGVMLPVDGGLLHGL
;
A
#
# COMPACT_ATOMS: atom_id res chain seq x y z
N MET A 1 12.23 13.56 -14.68
CA MET A 1 10.81 13.86 -15.00
C MET A 1 10.26 14.58 -13.78
N ASP A 2 9.60 15.68 -13.95
CA ASP A 2 8.88 16.33 -12.86
C ASP A 2 7.56 15.56 -12.63
N LEU A 3 7.36 15.06 -11.43
CA LEU A 3 6.14 14.34 -11.04
C LEU A 3 5.02 15.30 -10.60
N GLY A 4 5.30 16.56 -10.34
CA GLY A 4 4.36 17.56 -9.84
C GLY A 4 3.90 17.25 -8.40
N LEU A 5 4.76 16.66 -7.57
CA LEU A 5 4.47 16.27 -6.19
C LEU A 5 4.77 17.37 -5.17
N ALA A 6 5.55 18.39 -5.55
CA ALA A 6 5.93 19.46 -4.64
C ALA A 6 4.70 20.09 -3.96
N ASP A 7 4.79 20.28 -2.64
CA ASP A 7 3.74 20.85 -1.77
C ASP A 7 2.41 20.07 -1.71
N ARG A 8 2.31 18.89 -2.32
CA ARG A 8 1.15 18.01 -2.21
C ARG A 8 1.22 17.18 -0.93
N THR A 9 0.05 16.84 -0.39
CA THR A 9 -0.06 16.08 0.86
C THR A 9 -0.70 14.72 0.63
N TYR A 10 -0.04 13.66 1.10
CA TYR A 10 -0.50 12.29 0.98
C TYR A 10 -0.57 11.57 2.33
N ILE A 11 -1.65 10.83 2.55
CA ILE A 11 -1.74 9.87 3.66
C ILE A 11 -1.05 8.56 3.21
N VAL A 12 -0.17 8.02 4.04
CA VAL A 12 0.49 6.73 3.81
C VAL A 12 0.23 5.82 5.00
N THR A 13 -0.77 4.94 4.88
CA THR A 13 -1.03 3.96 5.94
C THR A 13 0.00 2.84 5.93
N GLY A 14 0.32 2.25 7.09
CA GLY A 14 1.45 1.33 7.19
C GLY A 14 2.77 1.96 6.76
N GLY A 15 2.90 3.29 6.93
CA GLY A 15 3.98 4.13 6.40
C GLY A 15 5.29 4.08 7.19
N THR A 16 5.40 3.23 8.23
CA THR A 16 6.58 3.21 9.10
C THR A 16 7.58 2.10 8.78
N ARG A 17 7.25 1.18 7.88
CA ARG A 17 8.14 0.09 7.45
C ARG A 17 7.84 -0.39 6.03
N GLY A 18 8.79 -1.12 5.45
CA GLY A 18 8.64 -1.79 4.16
C GLY A 18 8.16 -0.87 3.03
N LEU A 19 7.17 -1.33 2.27
CA LEU A 19 6.69 -0.64 1.05
C LEU A 19 6.05 0.73 1.34
N GLY A 20 5.29 0.82 2.44
CA GLY A 20 4.69 2.10 2.86
C GLY A 20 5.76 3.13 3.23
N ARG A 21 6.76 2.72 4.02
CA ARG A 21 7.87 3.59 4.41
C ARG A 21 8.66 4.07 3.19
N ALA A 22 9.05 3.16 2.32
CA ALA A 22 9.77 3.51 1.10
C ALA A 22 8.98 4.47 0.19
N THR A 23 7.64 4.31 0.12
CA THR A 23 6.80 5.26 -0.61
C THR A 23 6.78 6.62 0.06
N ALA A 24 6.68 6.70 1.39
CA ALA A 24 6.72 7.97 2.11
C ALA A 24 8.06 8.70 1.89
N GLU A 25 9.18 7.98 1.92
CA GLU A 25 10.51 8.51 1.66
C GLU A 25 10.64 9.07 0.24
N VAL A 26 10.15 8.35 -0.77
CA VAL A 26 10.17 8.84 -2.16
C VAL A 26 9.26 10.07 -2.33
N LEU A 27 8.06 10.06 -1.76
CA LEU A 27 7.16 11.21 -1.81
C LEU A 27 7.80 12.46 -1.20
N VAL A 28 8.45 12.33 -0.04
CA VAL A 28 9.15 13.44 0.62
C VAL A 28 10.36 13.90 -0.21
N ALA A 29 11.14 12.98 -0.78
CA ALA A 29 12.25 13.31 -1.66
C ALA A 29 11.82 14.09 -2.92
N GLU A 30 10.59 13.85 -3.41
CA GLU A 30 9.97 14.58 -4.53
C GLU A 30 9.23 15.87 -4.08
N GLY A 31 9.42 16.29 -2.82
CA GLY A 31 8.87 17.55 -2.28
C GLY A 31 7.43 17.47 -1.77
N ALA A 32 6.85 16.30 -1.65
CA ALA A 32 5.54 16.11 -1.05
C ALA A 32 5.61 16.11 0.49
N ARG A 33 4.45 16.28 1.12
CA ARG A 33 4.23 16.15 2.56
C ARG A 33 3.45 14.87 2.83
N VAL A 34 3.72 14.20 3.95
CA VAL A 34 3.11 12.91 4.25
C VAL A 34 2.55 12.85 5.67
N VAL A 35 1.38 12.21 5.78
CA VAL A 35 0.83 11.73 7.05
C VAL A 35 1.06 10.23 7.10
N VAL A 36 2.01 9.77 7.92
CA VAL A 36 2.28 8.35 8.08
C VAL A 36 1.49 7.76 9.24
N SER A 37 1.05 6.51 9.12
CA SER A 37 0.42 5.82 10.24
C SER A 37 0.91 4.40 10.43
N SER A 38 0.94 3.98 11.68
CA SER A 38 1.10 2.59 12.09
C SER A 38 0.53 2.39 13.50
N ARG A 39 0.53 1.14 13.97
CA ARG A 39 0.03 0.79 15.32
C ARG A 39 1.04 1.04 16.44
N SER A 40 2.32 1.26 16.11
CA SER A 40 3.40 1.49 17.07
C SER A 40 3.73 2.98 17.14
N GLN A 41 3.62 3.58 18.33
CA GLN A 41 4.04 4.97 18.58
C GLN A 41 5.52 5.16 18.25
N GLU A 42 6.38 4.27 18.76
CA GLU A 42 7.83 4.31 18.52
C GLU A 42 8.17 4.37 17.04
N SER A 43 7.58 3.45 16.23
CA SER A 43 7.81 3.42 14.78
C SER A 43 7.29 4.67 14.06
N VAL A 44 6.20 5.28 14.57
CA VAL A 44 5.69 6.55 14.03
C VAL A 44 6.67 7.67 14.34
N ASP A 45 7.14 7.79 15.58
CA ASP A 45 8.04 8.85 16.02
C ASP A 45 9.39 8.78 15.28
N GLU A 46 9.97 7.58 15.17
CA GLU A 46 11.20 7.33 14.40
C GLU A 46 11.05 7.72 12.93
N THR A 47 9.89 7.39 12.33
CA THR A 47 9.61 7.70 10.93
C THR A 47 9.50 9.20 10.71
N VAL A 48 8.72 9.89 11.55
CA VAL A 48 8.54 11.34 11.45
C VAL A 48 9.88 12.05 11.69
N ALA A 49 10.66 11.62 12.68
CA ALA A 49 11.99 12.19 12.94
C ALA A 49 12.91 12.05 11.73
N ALA A 50 12.90 10.91 11.05
CA ALA A 50 13.74 10.67 9.88
C ALA A 50 13.27 11.43 8.61
N LEU A 51 11.97 11.65 8.44
CA LEU A 51 11.41 12.38 7.29
C LEU A 51 11.39 13.91 7.52
N GLY A 52 11.55 14.35 8.76
CA GLY A 52 11.63 15.76 9.13
C GLY A 52 10.31 16.52 8.97
N ALA A 53 10.40 17.83 8.72
CA ALA A 53 9.23 18.74 8.68
C ALA A 53 8.21 18.44 7.57
N ALA A 54 8.54 17.57 6.62
CA ALA A 54 7.63 17.14 5.58
C ALA A 54 6.69 16.00 6.02
N ALA A 55 6.81 15.52 7.27
CA ALA A 55 6.04 14.40 7.76
C ALA A 55 5.38 14.68 9.11
N THR A 56 4.16 14.19 9.28
CA THR A 56 3.51 14.04 10.58
C THR A 56 3.01 12.61 10.75
N GLY A 57 2.71 12.20 11.97
CA GLY A 57 2.39 10.81 12.28
C GLY A 57 1.12 10.64 13.10
N VAL A 58 0.42 9.54 12.85
CA VAL A 58 -0.78 9.14 13.60
C VAL A 58 -0.68 7.68 14.00
N VAL A 59 -0.75 7.38 15.29
CA VAL A 59 -0.87 5.99 15.75
C VAL A 59 -2.29 5.50 15.47
N ALA A 60 -2.43 4.56 14.56
CA ALA A 60 -3.73 4.09 14.10
C ALA A 60 -3.72 2.63 13.64
N ASP A 61 -4.84 1.95 13.84
CA ASP A 61 -5.15 0.65 13.25
C ASP A 61 -6.17 0.84 12.12
N ASN A 62 -5.91 0.26 10.96
CA ASN A 62 -6.82 0.35 9.81
C ASN A 62 -8.17 -0.35 10.08
N ALA A 63 -8.23 -1.27 11.05
CA ALA A 63 -9.48 -1.89 11.47
C ALA A 63 -10.38 -0.95 12.28
N ASP A 64 -9.81 0.09 12.93
CA ASP A 64 -10.58 1.08 13.70
C ASP A 64 -11.36 2.01 12.76
N ALA A 65 -12.67 2.11 13.00
CA ALA A 65 -13.59 2.93 12.22
C ALA A 65 -13.27 4.44 12.26
N ASN A 66 -12.58 4.89 13.30
CA ASN A 66 -12.22 6.30 13.49
C ASN A 66 -10.89 6.69 12.80
N THR A 67 -10.11 5.70 12.37
CA THR A 67 -8.80 5.95 11.73
C THR A 67 -8.88 6.90 10.54
N PRO A 68 -9.84 6.77 9.59
CA PRO A 68 -9.88 7.67 8.44
C PRO A 68 -10.07 9.13 8.83
N ALA A 69 -10.98 9.42 9.76
CA ALA A 69 -11.24 10.79 10.20
C ALA A 69 -10.01 11.43 10.86
N ARG A 70 -9.28 10.66 11.69
CA ARG A 70 -8.04 11.10 12.34
C ARG A 70 -6.93 11.41 11.35
N LEU A 71 -6.76 10.58 10.31
CA LEU A 71 -5.75 10.78 9.28
C LEU A 71 -6.05 12.00 8.41
N VAL A 72 -7.32 12.19 8.02
CA VAL A 72 -7.75 13.35 7.25
C VAL A 72 -7.59 14.64 8.08
N ALA A 73 -7.96 14.61 9.36
CA ALA A 73 -7.77 15.74 10.26
C ALA A 73 -6.28 16.11 10.35
N ALA A 74 -5.40 15.15 10.62
CA ALA A 74 -3.96 15.39 10.70
C ALA A 74 -3.38 16.02 9.41
N ALA A 75 -3.82 15.56 8.24
CA ALA A 75 -3.38 16.14 6.97
C ALA A 75 -3.79 17.62 6.82
N ARG A 76 -5.02 17.94 7.21
CA ARG A 76 -5.55 19.30 7.12
C ARG A 76 -4.98 20.24 8.17
N GLU A 77 -4.83 19.77 9.39
CA GLU A 77 -4.31 20.56 10.51
C GLU A 77 -2.83 20.90 10.32
N GLU A 78 -2.02 19.94 9.88
CA GLU A 78 -0.58 20.11 9.73
C GLU A 78 -0.20 20.77 8.41
N PHE A 79 -0.87 20.40 7.31
CA PHE A 79 -0.44 20.79 5.96
C PHE A 79 -1.49 21.61 5.17
N GLY A 80 -2.67 21.79 5.72
CA GLY A 80 -3.74 22.60 5.11
C GLY A 80 -4.43 21.97 3.90
N ARG A 81 -4.02 20.79 3.45
CA ARG A 81 -4.53 20.14 2.23
C ARG A 81 -4.40 18.61 2.27
N LEU A 82 -5.11 17.96 1.36
CA LEU A 82 -4.98 16.52 1.10
C LEU A 82 -5.14 16.28 -0.42
N ASP A 83 -4.17 15.60 -1.04
CA ASP A 83 -4.13 15.31 -2.48
C ASP A 83 -4.29 13.83 -2.79
N GLY A 84 -4.15 12.96 -1.81
CA GLY A 84 -4.33 11.53 -2.04
C GLY A 84 -3.82 10.64 -0.92
N ALA A 85 -3.76 9.34 -1.21
CA ALA A 85 -3.26 8.36 -0.24
C ALA A 85 -2.66 7.11 -0.88
N LEU A 86 -1.66 6.53 -0.21
CA LEU A 86 -1.29 5.13 -0.34
C LEU A 86 -1.93 4.35 0.80
N ILE A 87 -2.84 3.44 0.46
CA ILE A 87 -3.48 2.56 1.43
C ILE A 87 -2.69 1.24 1.47
N SER A 88 -1.80 1.16 2.44
CA SER A 88 -0.97 0.00 2.71
C SER A 88 -1.41 -0.63 4.03
N VAL A 89 -1.73 -1.91 3.99
CA VAL A 89 -2.12 -2.69 5.15
C VAL A 89 -1.17 -3.87 5.32
N GLY A 90 -0.87 -4.23 6.55
CA GLY A 90 -0.05 -5.41 6.85
C GLY A 90 -0.59 -6.67 6.19
N GLY A 91 0.29 -7.61 5.87
CA GLY A 91 -0.13 -8.89 5.35
C GLY A 91 -0.83 -9.73 6.43
N PRO A 92 -1.91 -10.46 6.08
CA PRO A 92 -2.53 -11.41 6.99
C PRO A 92 -1.57 -12.57 7.34
N PRO A 93 -1.89 -13.40 8.36
CA PRO A 93 -1.11 -14.59 8.68
C PRO A 93 -0.89 -15.48 7.46
N ALA A 94 0.35 -15.97 7.31
CA ALA A 94 0.67 -16.94 6.28
C ALA A 94 0.14 -18.34 6.65
N GLY A 95 -0.13 -19.15 5.64
CA GLY A 95 -0.53 -20.54 5.79
C GLY A 95 -1.56 -20.96 4.74
N PRO A 96 -1.74 -22.28 4.57
CA PRO A 96 -2.75 -22.83 3.67
C PRO A 96 -4.15 -22.46 4.13
N ILE A 97 -5.08 -22.36 3.19
CA ILE A 97 -6.46 -21.95 3.46
C ILE A 97 -7.17 -22.90 4.43
N THR A 98 -6.83 -24.18 4.37
CA THR A 98 -7.43 -25.24 5.19
C THR A 98 -7.04 -25.19 6.67
N GLU A 99 -6.01 -24.41 7.01
CA GLU A 99 -5.50 -24.27 8.38
C GLU A 99 -5.82 -22.91 9.00
N ARG A 100 -6.46 -22.02 8.26
CA ARG A 100 -6.81 -20.68 8.75
C ARG A 100 -8.12 -20.72 9.51
N THR A 101 -8.10 -20.16 10.72
CA THR A 101 -9.28 -20.09 11.58
C THR A 101 -10.24 -18.99 11.11
N GLU A 102 -11.51 -19.11 11.52
CA GLU A 102 -12.52 -18.10 11.24
C GLU A 102 -12.16 -16.72 11.85
N ASP A 103 -11.54 -16.70 13.02
CA ASP A 103 -11.11 -15.47 13.68
C ASP A 103 -9.98 -14.79 12.92
N GLU A 104 -9.01 -15.53 12.38
CA GLU A 104 -7.98 -15.00 11.48
C GLU A 104 -8.58 -14.38 10.21
N TRP A 105 -9.60 -15.05 9.64
CA TRP A 105 -10.34 -14.52 8.49
C TRP A 105 -11.06 -13.22 8.82
N ARG A 106 -11.78 -13.16 9.95
CA ARG A 106 -12.49 -11.96 10.38
C ARG A 106 -11.54 -10.80 10.64
N ALA A 107 -10.48 -11.03 11.42
CA ALA A 107 -9.49 -10.00 11.71
C ALA A 107 -8.81 -9.47 10.43
N ALA A 108 -8.50 -10.35 9.48
CA ALA A 108 -7.94 -9.96 8.20
C ALA A 108 -8.96 -9.23 7.31
N PHE A 109 -10.23 -9.66 7.30
CA PHE A 109 -11.28 -8.95 6.57
C PHE A 109 -11.46 -7.53 7.11
N ASP A 110 -11.50 -7.35 8.42
CA ASP A 110 -11.67 -6.04 9.04
C ASP A 110 -10.50 -5.09 8.72
N SER A 111 -9.26 -5.58 8.77
CA SER A 111 -8.08 -4.74 8.56
C SER A 111 -7.70 -4.58 7.09
N VAL A 112 -7.66 -5.68 6.31
CA VAL A 112 -7.13 -5.71 4.95
C VAL A 112 -8.18 -5.31 3.92
N PHE A 113 -9.44 -5.66 4.14
CA PHE A 113 -10.51 -5.43 3.17
C PHE A 113 -11.39 -4.25 3.60
N LEU A 114 -12.15 -4.39 4.67
CA LEU A 114 -13.11 -3.38 5.10
C LEU A 114 -12.42 -2.09 5.54
N GLY A 115 -11.33 -2.19 6.30
CA GLY A 115 -10.53 -1.04 6.73
C GLY A 115 -9.93 -0.28 5.55
N ALA A 116 -9.42 -0.98 4.54
CA ALA A 116 -8.91 -0.36 3.33
C ALA A 116 -10.00 0.37 2.52
N LEU A 117 -11.19 -0.23 2.38
CA LEU A 117 -12.33 0.42 1.72
C LEU A 117 -12.82 1.65 2.49
N ARG A 118 -12.92 1.54 3.81
CA ARG A 118 -13.32 2.65 4.70
C ARG A 118 -12.35 3.82 4.57
N LEU A 119 -11.05 3.55 4.56
CA LEU A 119 -10.02 4.56 4.30
C LEU A 119 -10.20 5.21 2.93
N ALA A 120 -10.31 4.41 1.88
CA ALA A 120 -10.44 4.92 0.52
C ALA A 120 -11.69 5.82 0.35
N THR A 121 -12.84 5.38 0.85
CA THR A 121 -14.10 6.15 0.72
C THR A 121 -14.08 7.44 1.55
N ALA A 122 -13.55 7.41 2.77
CA ALA A 122 -13.44 8.59 3.61
C ALA A 122 -12.42 9.61 3.03
N ILE A 123 -11.28 9.13 2.56
CA ILE A 123 -10.27 9.98 1.91
C ILE A 123 -10.86 10.59 0.63
N ALA A 124 -11.51 9.80 -0.23
CA ALA A 124 -12.17 10.31 -1.43
C ALA A 124 -13.23 11.38 -1.13
N GLY A 125 -13.97 11.21 -0.04
CA GLY A 125 -14.92 12.22 0.46
C GLY A 125 -14.26 13.52 0.95
N ALA A 126 -13.01 13.43 1.39
CA ALA A 126 -12.22 14.56 1.89
C ALA A 126 -11.38 15.27 0.81
N LEU A 127 -11.12 14.60 -0.32
CA LEU A 127 -10.46 15.21 -1.48
C LEU A 127 -11.38 16.23 -2.12
N GLU A 128 -10.79 17.34 -2.58
CA GLU A 128 -11.42 18.20 -3.56
C GLU A 128 -11.49 17.50 -4.92
N ASP A 129 -11.95 18.17 -5.97
CA ASP A 129 -11.90 17.60 -7.32
C ASP A 129 -10.44 17.36 -7.75
N GLY A 130 -10.18 16.18 -8.25
CA GLY A 130 -8.82 15.67 -8.47
C GLY A 130 -8.30 14.86 -7.29
N GLY A 131 -7.03 14.44 -7.40
CA GLY A 131 -6.37 13.62 -6.39
C GLY A 131 -6.17 12.16 -6.79
N SER A 132 -5.52 11.38 -5.93
CA SER A 132 -5.14 10.01 -6.26
C SER A 132 -5.10 9.10 -5.04
N ILE A 133 -5.69 7.91 -5.18
CA ILE A 133 -5.65 6.84 -4.17
C ILE A 133 -4.97 5.63 -4.80
N ALA A 134 -4.01 5.05 -4.11
CA ALA A 134 -3.36 3.81 -4.51
C ALA A 134 -3.45 2.76 -3.40
N PHE A 135 -3.77 1.52 -3.77
CA PHE A 135 -3.78 0.38 -2.85
C PHE A 135 -2.51 -0.44 -3.01
N VAL A 136 -1.87 -0.80 -1.91
CA VAL A 136 -0.87 -1.87 -1.91
C VAL A 136 -1.60 -3.21 -1.89
N LEU A 137 -1.56 -3.90 -3.01
CA LEU A 137 -2.21 -5.19 -3.21
C LEU A 137 -1.18 -6.35 -3.07
N SER A 138 -1.21 -7.28 -3.99
CA SER A 138 -0.31 -8.44 -4.10
C SER A 138 -0.43 -9.03 -5.49
N THR A 139 0.60 -9.71 -5.97
CA THR A 139 0.50 -10.57 -7.16
C THR A 139 -0.57 -11.66 -7.01
N SER A 140 -1.00 -11.98 -5.77
CA SER A 140 -2.14 -12.88 -5.51
C SER A 140 -3.49 -12.40 -6.08
N VAL A 141 -3.58 -11.17 -6.56
CA VAL A 141 -4.73 -10.67 -7.34
C VAL A 141 -4.88 -11.42 -8.67
N LYS A 142 -3.77 -11.82 -9.28
CA LYS A 142 -3.74 -12.49 -10.59
C LYS A 142 -3.57 -14.00 -10.48
N GLU A 143 -2.72 -14.46 -9.55
CA GLU A 143 -2.38 -15.86 -9.38
C GLU A 143 -2.31 -16.22 -7.90
N PRO A 144 -2.86 -17.35 -7.44
CA PRO A 144 -2.78 -17.73 -6.04
C PRO A 144 -1.33 -18.01 -5.63
N LEU A 145 -0.93 -17.46 -4.49
CA LEU A 145 0.38 -17.69 -3.90
C LEU A 145 0.29 -18.80 -2.85
N ALA A 146 1.22 -19.76 -2.92
CA ALA A 146 1.28 -20.82 -1.92
C ALA A 146 1.42 -20.26 -0.51
N ASN A 147 0.75 -20.89 0.47
CA ASN A 147 0.78 -20.50 1.88
C ASN A 147 0.30 -19.06 2.18
N LEU A 148 -0.48 -18.45 1.30
CA LEU A 148 -1.09 -17.14 1.53
C LEU A 148 -2.62 -17.17 1.39
N GLY A 149 -3.27 -18.18 1.99
CA GLY A 149 -4.69 -18.47 1.82
C GLY A 149 -5.61 -17.27 2.02
N ILE A 150 -5.45 -16.52 3.12
CA ILE A 150 -6.26 -15.32 3.40
C ILE A 150 -5.97 -14.20 2.38
N SER A 151 -4.70 -13.96 2.03
CA SER A 151 -4.35 -12.96 1.02
C SER A 151 -4.97 -13.28 -0.34
N ASN A 152 -4.90 -14.55 -0.76
CA ASN A 152 -5.50 -15.03 -2.01
C ASN A 152 -7.03 -14.84 -2.03
N GLY A 153 -7.68 -14.93 -0.87
CA GLY A 153 -9.12 -14.73 -0.75
C GLY A 153 -9.55 -13.26 -0.77
N LEU A 154 -8.78 -12.37 -0.14
CA LEU A 154 -9.19 -10.98 0.09
C LEU A 154 -8.66 -9.99 -0.96
N ARG A 155 -7.41 -10.14 -1.41
CA ARG A 155 -6.77 -9.16 -2.29
C ARG A 155 -7.41 -9.06 -3.68
N PRO A 156 -7.88 -10.15 -4.33
CA PRO A 156 -8.62 -10.03 -5.59
C PRO A 156 -9.91 -9.22 -5.47
N GLY A 157 -10.67 -9.45 -4.39
CA GLY A 157 -11.87 -8.67 -4.11
C GLY A 157 -11.57 -7.18 -3.88
N LEU A 158 -10.49 -6.86 -3.13
CA LEU A 158 -10.07 -5.48 -2.91
C LEU A 158 -9.62 -4.81 -4.22
N ALA A 159 -8.92 -5.53 -5.10
CA ALA A 159 -8.52 -5.02 -6.41
C ALA A 159 -9.76 -4.70 -7.29
N MET A 160 -10.78 -5.55 -7.25
CA MET A 160 -12.03 -5.32 -7.98
C MET A 160 -12.77 -4.11 -7.39
N ALA A 161 -12.82 -3.97 -6.07
CA ALA A 161 -13.41 -2.80 -5.42
C ALA A 161 -12.67 -1.51 -5.77
N ALA A 162 -11.33 -1.52 -5.81
CA ALA A 162 -10.53 -0.38 -6.25
C ALA A 162 -10.85 0.01 -7.70
N LYS A 163 -11.06 -0.97 -8.57
CA LYS A 163 -11.46 -0.72 -9.97
C LYS A 163 -12.87 -0.13 -10.08
N THR A 164 -13.80 -0.57 -9.23
CA THR A 164 -15.14 0.00 -9.13
C THR A 164 -15.08 1.46 -8.67
N LEU A 165 -14.32 1.74 -7.60
CA LEU A 165 -14.11 3.10 -7.11
C LEU A 165 -13.50 4.02 -8.19
N ALA A 166 -12.61 3.51 -9.03
CA ALA A 166 -12.05 4.29 -10.15
C ALA A 166 -13.12 4.80 -11.12
N GLY A 167 -14.14 3.97 -11.39
CA GLY A 167 -15.30 4.38 -12.20
C GLY A 167 -16.19 5.40 -11.51
N GLU A 168 -16.49 5.16 -10.22
CA GLU A 168 -17.38 6.02 -9.43
C GLU A 168 -16.77 7.41 -9.16
N LEU A 169 -15.46 7.48 -8.93
CA LEU A 169 -14.74 8.70 -8.56
C LEU A 169 -14.15 9.45 -9.78
N GLY A 170 -14.08 8.79 -10.92
CA GLY A 170 -13.58 9.37 -12.19
C GLY A 170 -14.24 10.69 -12.59
N PRO A 171 -15.57 10.87 -12.49
CA PRO A 171 -16.24 12.14 -12.78
C PRO A 171 -15.75 13.33 -11.91
N ARG A 172 -15.19 13.04 -10.73
CA ARG A 172 -14.53 14.05 -9.85
C ARG A 172 -13.04 14.22 -10.14
N GLY A 173 -12.51 13.57 -11.18
CA GLY A 173 -11.08 13.58 -11.47
C GLY A 173 -10.21 12.83 -10.46
N ILE A 174 -10.80 12.06 -9.54
CA ILE A 174 -10.07 11.27 -8.54
C ILE A 174 -9.68 9.93 -9.17
N ARG A 175 -8.38 9.66 -9.20
CA ARG A 175 -7.83 8.42 -9.74
C ARG A 175 -7.67 7.38 -8.63
N VAL A 176 -8.02 6.13 -8.94
CA VAL A 176 -7.86 5.00 -8.02
C VAL A 176 -7.11 3.88 -8.71
N ASN A 177 -5.97 3.47 -8.17
CA ASN A 177 -5.12 2.43 -8.74
C ASN A 177 -4.68 1.43 -7.67
N GLY A 178 -4.11 0.31 -8.10
CA GLY A 178 -3.49 -0.67 -7.23
C GLY A 178 -2.07 -1.00 -7.68
N LEU A 179 -1.19 -1.33 -6.75
CA LEU A 179 0.13 -1.88 -7.02
C LEU A 179 0.19 -3.32 -6.52
N MET A 180 0.70 -4.20 -7.35
CA MET A 180 0.87 -5.62 -7.04
C MET A 180 2.36 -5.94 -6.85
N PRO A 181 2.89 -5.81 -5.61
CA PRO A 181 4.28 -6.14 -5.36
C PRO A 181 4.55 -7.64 -5.56
N GLY A 182 5.67 -7.94 -6.21
CA GLY A 182 6.30 -9.25 -6.24
C GLY A 182 7.25 -9.45 -5.06
N PRO A 183 8.33 -10.24 -5.24
CA PRO A 183 9.36 -10.39 -4.24
C PRO A 183 10.17 -9.10 -4.10
N ILE A 184 9.93 -8.35 -3.03
CA ILE A 184 10.64 -7.13 -2.67
C ILE A 184 11.24 -7.34 -1.29
N ASP A 185 12.52 -6.95 -1.08
CA ASP A 185 13.27 -7.17 0.15
C ASP A 185 12.76 -6.28 1.29
N THR A 186 11.81 -6.79 2.01
CA THR A 186 11.19 -6.18 3.18
C THR A 186 11.24 -7.13 4.36
N ASP A 187 11.05 -6.62 5.59
CA ASP A 187 10.92 -7.48 6.78
C ASP A 187 9.84 -8.54 6.57
N ARG A 188 8.71 -8.15 5.96
CA ARG A 188 7.63 -9.10 5.66
C ARG A 188 8.05 -10.21 4.70
N ALA A 189 8.85 -9.90 3.69
CA ALA A 189 9.37 -10.91 2.78
C ALA A 189 10.32 -11.87 3.50
N ARG A 190 11.19 -11.34 4.36
CA ARG A 190 12.10 -12.12 5.21
C ARG A 190 11.35 -13.01 6.22
N GLU A 191 10.31 -12.48 6.87
CA GLU A 191 9.42 -13.25 7.74
C GLU A 191 8.76 -14.43 7.00
N LEU A 192 8.26 -14.18 5.78
CA LEU A 192 7.64 -15.21 4.94
C LEU A 192 8.66 -16.27 4.49
N ASP A 193 9.87 -15.89 4.13
CA ASP A 193 10.93 -16.82 3.77
C ASP A 193 11.32 -17.68 4.99
N ALA A 194 11.49 -17.06 6.15
CA ALA A 194 11.81 -17.76 7.40
C ALA A 194 10.71 -18.74 7.83
N SER A 195 9.45 -18.43 7.55
CA SER A 195 8.32 -19.30 7.91
C SER A 195 8.27 -20.64 7.16
N THR A 196 9.07 -20.79 6.11
CA THR A 196 9.18 -22.06 5.36
C THR A 196 10.10 -23.09 6.03
N GLY A 197 10.89 -22.69 7.03
CA GLY A 197 11.92 -23.51 7.67
C GLY A 197 13.27 -23.50 6.97
N ASP A 198 13.34 -23.11 5.71
CA ASP A 198 14.58 -22.91 4.93
C ASP A 198 14.45 -21.61 4.12
N PRO A 199 14.84 -20.46 4.72
CA PRO A 199 14.70 -19.17 4.04
C PRO A 199 15.58 -19.02 2.80
N VAL A 200 16.71 -19.74 2.73
CA VAL A 200 17.60 -19.69 1.57
C VAL A 200 16.95 -20.39 0.38
N ALA A 201 16.51 -21.63 0.56
CA ALA A 201 15.80 -22.36 -0.48
C ALA A 201 14.49 -21.68 -0.90
N ALA A 202 13.76 -21.07 0.04
CA ALA A 202 12.55 -20.30 -0.26
C ALA A 202 12.85 -19.09 -1.15
N LYS A 203 13.92 -18.35 -0.84
CA LYS A 203 14.39 -17.22 -1.65
C LYS A 203 14.81 -17.66 -3.05
N GLU A 204 15.65 -18.69 -3.17
CA GLU A 204 16.11 -19.24 -4.46
C GLU A 204 14.94 -19.71 -5.32
N SER A 205 13.99 -20.44 -4.73
CA SER A 205 12.78 -20.89 -5.44
C SER A 205 11.93 -19.74 -5.97
N LYS A 206 11.81 -18.64 -5.23
CA LYS A 206 11.12 -17.45 -5.71
C LYS A 206 11.89 -16.78 -6.84
N LEU A 207 13.22 -16.61 -6.68
CA LEU A 207 14.07 -15.97 -7.67
C LEU A 207 14.09 -16.71 -9.01
N ALA A 208 14.04 -18.05 -8.99
CA ALA A 208 13.95 -18.86 -10.21
C ALA A 208 12.72 -18.53 -11.08
N ARG A 209 11.68 -17.90 -10.49
CA ARG A 209 10.46 -17.51 -11.19
C ARG A 209 10.44 -16.04 -11.61
N VAL A 210 11.39 -15.24 -11.14
CA VAL A 210 11.46 -13.79 -11.42
C VAL A 210 12.43 -13.55 -12.58
N PRO A 211 11.98 -13.10 -13.75
CA PRO A 211 12.86 -12.86 -14.92
C PRO A 211 14.06 -11.95 -14.63
N LEU A 212 13.89 -10.93 -13.75
CA LEU A 212 15.02 -10.07 -13.35
C LEU A 212 16.01 -10.75 -12.38
N GLY A 213 15.75 -11.96 -11.90
CA GLY A 213 16.67 -12.78 -11.11
C GLY A 213 17.04 -12.25 -9.74
N ARG A 214 16.31 -11.26 -9.21
CA ARG A 214 16.57 -10.63 -7.91
C ARG A 214 15.30 -10.21 -7.20
N TYR A 215 15.38 -10.01 -5.91
CA TYR A 215 14.36 -9.23 -5.19
C TYR A 215 14.46 -7.76 -5.61
N GLY A 216 13.31 -7.11 -5.67
CA GLY A 216 13.25 -5.66 -5.80
C GLY A 216 13.63 -4.99 -4.47
N GLU A 217 14.15 -3.77 -4.58
CA GLU A 217 14.36 -2.91 -3.41
C GLU A 217 13.06 -2.17 -3.07
N PRO A 218 12.76 -1.92 -1.77
CA PRO A 218 11.57 -1.19 -1.37
C PRO A 218 11.42 0.17 -2.08
N GLU A 219 12.52 0.85 -2.34
CA GLU A 219 12.53 2.13 -3.06
C GLU A 219 12.03 2.01 -4.51
N GLU A 220 12.30 0.90 -5.20
CA GLU A 220 11.78 0.67 -6.56
C GLU A 220 10.25 0.62 -6.57
N PHE A 221 9.66 0.01 -5.54
CA PHE A 221 8.22 0.06 -5.33
C PHE A 221 7.75 1.48 -4.98
N GLY A 222 8.46 2.17 -4.10
CA GLY A 222 8.16 3.55 -3.70
C GLY A 222 8.09 4.49 -4.88
N ARG A 223 9.02 4.38 -5.84
CA ARG A 223 9.03 5.16 -7.08
C ARG A 223 7.82 4.88 -7.97
N ALA A 224 7.43 3.62 -8.13
CA ALA A 224 6.23 3.25 -8.87
C ALA A 224 4.95 3.79 -8.20
N ALA A 225 4.88 3.72 -6.87
CA ALA A 225 3.77 4.24 -6.09
C ALA A 225 3.69 5.78 -6.18
N ALA A 226 4.80 6.48 -6.01
CA ALA A 226 4.87 7.92 -6.15
C ALA A 226 4.45 8.39 -7.56
N PHE A 227 4.88 7.69 -8.61
CA PHE A 227 4.42 7.95 -9.97
C PHE A 227 2.91 7.80 -10.12
N LEU A 228 2.31 6.69 -9.66
CA LEU A 228 0.86 6.48 -9.75
C LEU A 228 0.04 7.50 -8.94
N LEU A 229 0.58 7.96 -7.81
CA LEU A 229 -0.04 9.00 -6.98
C LEU A 229 0.09 10.39 -7.60
N SER A 230 1.12 10.61 -8.40
CA SER A 230 1.49 11.92 -8.93
C SER A 230 0.58 12.41 -10.06
N PRO A 231 0.52 13.74 -10.32
CA PRO A 231 -0.12 14.30 -11.51
C PRO A 231 0.42 13.76 -12.85
N ALA A 232 1.69 13.30 -12.89
CA ALA A 232 2.29 12.72 -14.10
C ALA A 232 1.55 11.46 -14.59
N ALA A 233 0.85 10.74 -13.71
CA ALA A 233 -0.02 9.61 -14.07
C ALA A 233 -1.47 10.03 -14.37
N GLY A 234 -1.72 11.25 -14.83
CA GLY A 234 -3.03 11.88 -14.92
C GLY A 234 -4.11 11.14 -15.71
N LEU A 235 -3.74 10.27 -16.64
CA LEU A 235 -4.69 9.44 -17.41
C LEU A 235 -4.76 7.98 -16.93
N MET A 236 -4.11 7.67 -15.80
CA MET A 236 -4.07 6.30 -15.27
C MET A 236 -5.04 6.15 -14.09
N THR A 237 -6.15 5.45 -14.29
CA THR A 237 -7.10 5.06 -13.24
C THR A 237 -7.61 3.64 -13.48
N GLY A 238 -7.94 2.92 -12.41
CA GLY A 238 -8.38 1.52 -12.48
C GLY A 238 -7.29 0.52 -12.86
N VAL A 239 -6.01 0.92 -12.83
CA VAL A 239 -4.86 0.05 -13.15
C VAL A 239 -4.47 -0.76 -11.92
N MET A 240 -4.19 -2.05 -12.13
CA MET A 240 -3.53 -2.93 -11.16
C MET A 240 -2.12 -3.20 -11.69
N LEU A 241 -1.15 -2.37 -11.26
CA LEU A 241 0.21 -2.34 -11.78
C LEU A 241 1.09 -3.39 -11.08
N PRO A 242 1.64 -4.39 -11.79
CA PRO A 242 2.67 -5.26 -11.24
C PRO A 242 3.98 -4.48 -11.01
N VAL A 243 4.59 -4.70 -9.84
CA VAL A 243 5.95 -4.27 -9.50
C VAL A 243 6.67 -5.51 -8.98
N ASP A 244 7.00 -6.42 -9.87
CA ASP A 244 7.24 -7.82 -9.54
C ASP A 244 8.45 -8.46 -10.25
N GLY A 245 9.21 -7.67 -11.00
CA GLY A 245 10.37 -8.16 -11.75
C GLY A 245 10.02 -9.14 -12.90
N GLY A 246 8.76 -9.14 -13.35
CA GLY A 246 8.25 -10.01 -14.41
C GLY A 246 7.72 -11.35 -13.90
N LEU A 247 7.45 -11.47 -12.59
CA LEU A 247 6.95 -12.72 -11.98
C LEU A 247 5.61 -13.17 -12.57
N LEU A 248 4.68 -12.23 -12.81
CA LEU A 248 3.40 -12.51 -13.43
C LEU A 248 3.56 -12.63 -14.95
N HIS A 249 3.08 -13.73 -15.53
CA HIS A 249 3.16 -14.00 -16.98
C HIS A 249 1.88 -13.63 -17.74
N GLY A 250 0.78 -13.37 -17.04
CA GLY A 250 -0.49 -12.96 -17.66
C GLY A 250 -0.54 -11.47 -18.00
N LEU A 251 -1.23 -11.14 -19.10
CA LEU A 251 -1.55 -9.77 -19.51
C LEU A 251 -2.62 -9.14 -18.61
#